data_f8b1786047f35036b7ee797d4e790c8b
#
_entry.id   f8b1786047f35036b7ee797d4e790c8b
#
_cell.length_a   1.000
_cell.length_b   1.000
_cell.length_c   1.000
_cell.angle_alpha   90.00
_cell.angle_beta   90.00
_cell.angle_gamma   90.00
#
_symmetry.space_group_name_H-M   'P 1'
#
loop_
_entity.id
_entity.type
_entity.pdbx_description
1 polymer ?
#
loop_
_entity_poly.entity_id
_entity_poly.type
_entity_poly.pdbx_seq_one_letter_code
_entity_poly.pdbx_strand_id
1 'polypeptide(L)'
;DTESGSEILFVPANNFILSVVLDYQNPVLGTQYAEIRNLENYPVEIAPCKTFVLLTELEKLAQANLIKGGDLQNAIVLLDRDEIKISDIKKLAHLLGKDGTDIKVNGNILNNCELKFYNEPARHKLLDVIGDLALIGMPIKGHIITKKPGHKLNTSFAQILKKAMKDQEKLPKQFDLTKKPIYDIIEIEKMLPHRYPFLLID
;
A
#
# COMPACT_ATOMS: atom_id res chain seq x y z
N ASP A 1 -8.33 -6.94 11.21
CA ASP A 1 -7.54 -7.86 12.05
C ASP A 1 -7.59 -7.37 13.49
N THR A 2 -8.25 -8.13 14.36
CA THR A 2 -8.50 -7.74 15.76
C THR A 2 -7.26 -7.84 16.64
N GLU A 3 -6.29 -8.64 16.29
CA GLU A 3 -5.04 -8.82 17.08
C GLU A 3 -4.09 -7.64 16.90
N SER A 4 -3.92 -7.18 15.66
CA SER A 4 -3.00 -6.07 15.34
C SER A 4 -3.65 -4.68 15.41
N GLY A 5 -4.98 -4.62 15.46
CA GLY A 5 -5.76 -3.39 15.29
C GLY A 5 -5.61 -2.80 13.88
N SER A 6 -5.23 -3.63 12.90
CA SER A 6 -5.10 -3.22 11.50
C SER A 6 -6.44 -3.33 10.78
N GLU A 7 -6.76 -2.31 10.01
CA GLU A 7 -8.06 -2.21 9.32
C GLU A 7 -7.86 -1.79 7.86
N ILE A 8 -8.70 -2.34 6.98
CA ILE A 8 -8.84 -1.88 5.59
C ILE A 8 -10.31 -1.73 5.28
N LEU A 9 -10.68 -0.57 4.76
CA LEU A 9 -12.02 -0.24 4.30
C LEU A 9 -11.97 0.11 2.82
N PHE A 10 -12.94 -0.38 2.06
CA PHE A 10 -13.17 0.01 0.67
C PHE A 10 -14.48 0.78 0.56
N VAL A 11 -14.42 1.96 -0.05
CA VAL A 11 -15.58 2.82 -0.30
C VAL A 11 -15.67 3.09 -1.81
N PRO A 12 -16.84 2.93 -2.45
CA PRO A 12 -17.01 3.26 -3.85
C PRO A 12 -16.60 4.71 -4.16
N ALA A 13 -15.83 4.91 -5.22
CA ALA A 13 -15.46 6.24 -5.72
C ALA A 13 -15.21 6.16 -7.24
N ASN A 14 -15.26 7.30 -7.93
CA ASN A 14 -15.07 7.35 -9.38
C ASN A 14 -13.62 7.15 -9.81
N ASN A 15 -12.66 7.41 -8.91
CA ASN A 15 -11.23 7.29 -9.15
C ASN A 15 -10.59 6.40 -8.07
N PHE A 16 -9.38 5.93 -8.34
CA PHE A 16 -8.56 5.30 -7.32
C PHE A 16 -8.07 6.33 -6.31
N ILE A 17 -8.36 6.10 -5.03
CA ILE A 17 -7.85 6.89 -3.92
C ILE A 17 -7.34 5.91 -2.87
N LEU A 18 -6.18 6.17 -2.30
CA LEU A 18 -5.64 5.37 -1.21
C LEU A 18 -5.18 6.28 -0.07
N SER A 19 -5.70 6.02 1.12
CA SER A 19 -5.34 6.71 2.37
C SER A 19 -4.76 5.72 3.36
N VAL A 20 -3.68 6.11 4.01
CA VAL A 20 -2.99 5.34 5.04
C VAL A 20 -2.91 6.14 6.32
N VAL A 21 -3.32 5.53 7.42
CA VAL A 21 -3.13 6.04 8.78
C VAL A 21 -2.18 5.10 9.51
N LEU A 22 -1.05 5.63 9.97
CA LEU A 22 -0.17 4.95 10.91
C LEU A 22 -0.48 5.45 12.32
N ASP A 23 -0.80 4.52 13.21
CA ASP A 23 -1.00 4.78 14.62
C ASP A 23 -0.56 3.53 15.40
N TYR A 24 0.73 3.43 15.63
CA TYR A 24 1.31 2.32 16.40
C TYR A 24 1.38 2.62 17.90
N GLN A 25 0.80 3.72 18.35
CA GLN A 25 0.89 4.21 19.74
C GLN A 25 2.35 4.35 20.19
N ASN A 26 3.25 4.63 19.25
CA ASN A 26 4.66 4.85 19.52
C ASN A 26 4.93 6.35 19.53
N PRO A 27 5.46 6.92 20.63
CA PRO A 27 5.64 8.36 20.76
C PRO A 27 6.65 8.93 19.75
N VAL A 28 7.59 8.12 19.29
CA VAL A 28 8.63 8.56 18.33
C VAL A 28 8.09 8.61 16.90
N LEU A 29 7.30 7.60 16.50
CA LEU A 29 6.67 7.56 15.19
C LEU A 29 5.48 8.53 15.11
N GLY A 30 4.75 8.68 16.22
CA GLY A 30 3.52 9.45 16.27
C GLY A 30 2.41 8.85 15.40
N THR A 31 1.33 9.60 15.25
CA THR A 31 0.28 9.30 14.28
C THR A 31 0.58 10.03 12.99
N GLN A 32 0.63 9.31 11.89
CA GLN A 32 0.92 9.86 10.57
C GLN A 32 -0.18 9.48 9.57
N TYR A 33 -0.39 10.38 8.61
CA TYR A 33 -1.33 10.20 7.52
C TYR A 33 -0.64 10.45 6.18
N ALA A 34 -0.97 9.63 5.19
CA ALA A 34 -0.61 9.86 3.79
C ALA A 34 -1.77 9.45 2.88
N GLU A 35 -1.91 10.15 1.76
CA GLU A 35 -2.94 9.87 0.76
C GLU A 35 -2.37 10.08 -0.64
N ILE A 36 -2.84 9.26 -1.59
CA ILE A 36 -2.66 9.48 -3.03
C ILE A 36 -4.01 9.43 -3.73
N ARG A 37 -4.29 10.46 -4.54
CA ARG A 37 -5.51 10.60 -5.35
C ARG A 37 -5.25 10.47 -6.83
N ASN A 38 -4.02 10.69 -7.26
CA ASN A 38 -3.60 10.54 -8.64
C ASN A 38 -2.31 9.73 -8.69
N LEU A 39 -2.35 8.56 -9.33
CA LEU A 39 -1.19 7.68 -9.46
C LEU A 39 -0.06 8.28 -10.33
N GLU A 40 -0.33 9.30 -11.13
CA GLU A 40 0.71 10.03 -11.86
C GLU A 40 1.74 10.69 -10.92
N ASN A 41 1.30 11.04 -9.70
CA ASN A 41 2.18 11.60 -8.67
C ASN A 41 3.03 10.54 -7.95
N TYR A 42 2.75 9.25 -8.14
CA TYR A 42 3.46 8.16 -7.46
C TYR A 42 4.98 8.24 -7.56
N PRO A 43 5.59 8.53 -8.74
CA PRO A 43 7.05 8.58 -8.88
C PRO A 43 7.72 9.67 -8.02
N VAL A 44 7.01 10.75 -7.75
CA VAL A 44 7.54 11.91 -7.02
C VAL A 44 7.18 11.86 -5.54
N GLU A 45 5.94 11.48 -5.22
CA GLU A 45 5.41 11.58 -3.86
C GLU A 45 5.59 10.31 -3.04
N ILE A 46 5.64 9.14 -3.67
CA ILE A 46 5.56 7.84 -2.98
C ILE A 46 6.81 6.99 -3.22
N ALA A 47 7.20 6.78 -4.48
CA ALA A 47 8.31 5.89 -4.82
C ALA A 47 9.64 6.21 -4.12
N PRO A 48 10.00 7.48 -3.87
CA PRO A 48 11.25 7.81 -3.21
C PRO A 48 11.24 7.63 -1.68
N CYS A 49 10.10 7.25 -1.08
CA CYS A 49 9.96 7.12 0.37
C CYS A 49 10.58 5.83 0.88
N LYS A 50 11.42 5.94 1.90
CA LYS A 50 12.15 4.83 2.49
C LYS A 50 11.29 4.09 3.50
N THR A 51 11.57 2.79 3.66
CA THR A 51 11.01 2.01 4.77
C THR A 51 11.50 2.53 6.11
N PHE A 52 10.81 2.17 7.17
CA PHE A 52 11.20 2.51 8.53
C PHE A 52 11.21 1.28 9.44
N VAL A 53 11.99 1.35 10.47
CA VAL A 53 12.10 0.32 11.51
C VAL A 53 12.39 0.99 12.86
N LEU A 54 11.86 0.44 13.94
CA LEU A 54 12.23 0.85 15.28
C LEU A 54 13.58 0.24 15.67
N LEU A 55 14.41 0.97 16.43
CA LEU A 55 15.72 0.48 16.84
C LEU A 55 15.63 -0.85 17.59
N THR A 56 14.64 -0.97 18.50
CA THR A 56 14.39 -2.22 19.24
C THR A 56 14.01 -3.40 18.35
N GLU A 57 13.32 -3.17 17.23
CA GLU A 57 13.00 -4.21 16.26
C GLU A 57 14.22 -4.56 15.41
N LEU A 58 14.98 -3.56 14.99
CA LEU A 58 16.19 -3.75 14.21
C LEU A 58 17.21 -4.62 14.96
N GLU A 59 17.39 -4.38 16.26
CA GLU A 59 18.27 -5.20 17.10
C GLU A 59 17.83 -6.67 17.15
N LYS A 60 16.53 -6.93 17.29
CA LYS A 60 15.98 -8.31 17.28
C LYS A 60 16.17 -8.99 15.94
N LEU A 61 15.93 -8.26 14.84
CA LEU A 61 16.13 -8.78 13.49
C LEU A 61 17.61 -9.07 13.20
N ALA A 62 18.52 -8.21 13.67
CA ALA A 62 19.95 -8.40 13.54
C ALA A 62 20.42 -9.65 14.31
N GLN A 63 19.98 -9.82 15.55
CA GLN A 63 20.30 -11.00 16.38
C GLN A 63 19.76 -12.30 15.77
N ALA A 64 18.61 -12.24 15.12
CA ALA A 64 18.00 -13.38 14.42
C ALA A 64 18.59 -13.63 13.02
N ASN A 65 19.59 -12.83 12.57
CA ASN A 65 20.18 -12.87 11.22
C ASN A 65 19.14 -12.74 10.09
N LEU A 66 18.09 -11.94 10.34
CA LEU A 66 16.98 -11.73 9.40
C LEU A 66 17.14 -10.45 8.54
N ILE A 67 18.20 -9.66 8.76
CA ILE A 67 18.47 -8.47 7.94
C ILE A 67 19.13 -8.94 6.65
N LYS A 68 18.31 -9.08 5.61
CA LYS A 68 18.76 -9.44 4.27
C LYS A 68 18.65 -8.21 3.36
N GLY A 69 19.75 -7.48 3.19
CA GLY A 69 19.83 -6.33 2.27
C GLY A 69 19.28 -5.01 2.83
N GLY A 70 18.90 -4.94 4.11
CA GLY A 70 18.61 -3.68 4.79
C GLY A 70 19.91 -2.90 5.05
N ASP A 71 19.99 -1.66 4.56
CA ASP A 71 21.05 -0.73 4.84
C ASP A 71 20.48 0.55 5.46
N LEU A 72 21.28 1.22 6.29
CA LEU A 72 20.95 2.53 6.86
C LEU A 72 20.70 3.62 5.78
N GLN A 73 21.04 3.35 4.53
CA GLN A 73 20.74 4.25 3.42
C GLN A 73 19.33 4.05 2.83
N ASN A 74 18.73 2.86 2.97
CA ASN A 74 17.43 2.51 2.41
C ASN A 74 16.32 2.35 3.45
N ALA A 75 16.63 2.51 4.74
CA ALA A 75 15.68 2.44 5.84
C ALA A 75 15.85 3.62 6.80
N ILE A 76 14.75 4.13 7.32
CA ILE A 76 14.71 5.12 8.40
C ILE A 76 14.69 4.34 9.71
N VAL A 77 15.74 4.46 10.52
CA VAL A 77 15.79 3.85 11.84
C VAL A 77 15.34 4.88 12.88
N LEU A 78 14.22 4.59 13.54
CA LEU A 78 13.65 5.43 14.58
C LEU A 78 14.12 4.97 15.96
N LEU A 79 14.58 5.92 16.75
CA LEU A 79 15.12 5.71 18.08
C LEU A 79 13.95 5.70 19.07
N ASP A 80 13.52 4.52 19.46
CA ASP A 80 12.38 4.28 20.36
C ASP A 80 12.77 4.09 21.83
N ARG A 81 13.92 4.67 22.23
CA ARG A 81 14.44 4.67 23.62
C ARG A 81 14.80 6.08 24.04
N ASP A 82 14.54 6.41 25.31
CA ASP A 82 14.83 7.72 25.88
C ASP A 82 16.33 7.99 26.02
N GLU A 83 17.15 6.95 26.23
CA GLU A 83 18.61 7.03 26.32
C GLU A 83 19.27 6.04 25.37
N ILE A 84 20.06 6.57 24.43
CA ILE A 84 20.89 5.77 23.53
C ILE A 84 22.35 5.98 23.91
N LYS A 85 22.98 4.90 24.33
CA LYS A 85 24.42 4.90 24.61
C LYS A 85 25.20 4.78 23.31
N ILE A 86 26.32 5.48 23.21
CA ILE A 86 27.25 5.38 22.07
C ILE A 86 27.69 3.91 21.85
N SER A 87 27.76 3.11 22.92
CA SER A 87 28.04 1.69 22.86
C SER A 87 26.99 0.88 22.08
N ASP A 88 25.73 1.28 22.16
CA ASP A 88 24.62 0.58 21.47
C ASP A 88 24.63 0.92 19.98
N ILE A 89 24.94 2.17 19.65
CA ILE A 89 25.13 2.61 18.27
C ILE A 89 26.32 1.87 17.61
N LYS A 90 27.44 1.73 18.33
CA LYS A 90 28.61 0.98 17.85
C LYS A 90 28.31 -0.51 17.64
N LYS A 91 27.57 -1.13 18.54
CA LYS A 91 27.11 -2.53 18.38
C LYS A 91 26.23 -2.69 17.16
N LEU A 92 25.27 -1.77 16.97
CA LEU A 92 24.39 -1.79 15.80
C LEU A 92 25.17 -1.60 14.51
N ALA A 93 26.11 -0.67 14.45
CA ALA A 93 27.00 -0.47 13.29
C ALA A 93 27.74 -1.75 12.94
N HIS A 94 28.34 -2.41 13.94
CA HIS A 94 29.04 -3.67 13.75
C HIS A 94 28.11 -4.78 13.25
N LEU A 95 26.87 -4.88 13.77
CA LEU A 95 25.85 -5.84 13.30
C LEU A 95 25.41 -5.58 11.86
N LEU A 96 25.46 -4.32 11.43
CA LEU A 96 25.14 -3.89 10.06
C LEU A 96 26.36 -3.87 9.12
N GLY A 97 27.52 -4.33 9.57
CA GLY A 97 28.75 -4.36 8.79
C GLY A 97 29.34 -2.97 8.47
N LYS A 98 29.08 -1.97 9.31
CA LYS A 98 29.54 -0.59 9.14
C LYS A 98 30.50 -0.18 10.28
N ASP A 99 31.44 0.73 9.96
CA ASP A 99 32.26 1.38 10.99
C ASP A 99 31.40 2.33 11.84
N GLY A 100 31.45 2.17 13.15
CA GLY A 100 30.63 2.92 14.09
C GLY A 100 30.91 4.42 14.19
N THR A 101 31.87 4.94 13.39
CA THR A 101 32.23 6.37 13.31
C THR A 101 31.32 7.17 12.40
N ASP A 102 30.59 6.52 11.47
CA ASP A 102 29.77 7.19 10.46
C ASP A 102 28.31 7.34 10.85
N ILE A 103 27.90 6.87 12.03
CA ILE A 103 26.53 6.94 12.48
C ILE A 103 26.28 8.24 13.23
N LYS A 104 25.41 9.08 12.69
CA LYS A 104 24.93 10.32 13.32
C LYS A 104 23.51 10.13 13.81
N VAL A 105 23.17 10.84 14.86
CA VAL A 105 21.80 10.92 15.40
C VAL A 105 21.28 12.31 15.10
N ASN A 106 20.13 12.38 14.45
CA ASN A 106 19.44 13.63 14.19
C ASN A 106 18.02 13.53 14.77
N GLY A 107 17.81 14.18 15.94
CA GLY A 107 16.58 14.01 16.70
C GLY A 107 16.37 12.54 17.08
N ASN A 108 15.23 11.99 16.69
CA ASN A 108 14.88 10.58 16.92
C ASN A 108 15.21 9.66 15.73
N ILE A 109 16.02 10.09 14.80
CA ILE A 109 16.38 9.33 13.62
C ILE A 109 17.86 8.99 13.68
N LEU A 110 18.16 7.71 13.52
CA LEU A 110 19.51 7.23 13.37
C LEU A 110 19.97 7.44 11.94
N ASN A 111 21.21 7.89 11.81
CA ASN A 111 21.84 8.12 10.54
C ASN A 111 21.38 9.37 9.76
N ASN A 112 22.21 9.77 8.83
CA ASN A 112 22.15 10.96 8.01
C ASN A 112 20.98 10.99 6.98
N CYS A 113 19.91 10.26 7.23
CA CYS A 113 18.75 10.30 6.37
C CYS A 113 17.93 11.56 6.64
N GLU A 114 18.10 12.56 5.80
CA GLU A 114 17.08 13.58 5.70
C GLU A 114 15.79 12.94 5.21
N LEU A 115 14.70 13.19 5.94
CA LEU A 115 13.37 12.79 5.49
C LEU A 115 13.00 13.61 4.25
N LYS A 116 12.55 12.95 3.20
CA LYS A 116 12.01 13.63 2.01
C LYS A 116 10.66 14.29 2.29
N PHE A 117 9.91 13.69 3.22
CA PHE A 117 8.62 14.18 3.69
C PHE A 117 8.52 13.97 5.20
N TYR A 118 7.85 14.87 5.91
CA TYR A 118 7.62 14.73 7.35
C TYR A 118 6.87 13.44 7.72
N ASN A 119 6.05 12.91 6.79
CA ASN A 119 5.25 11.69 6.92
C ASN A 119 5.78 10.56 6.02
N GLU A 120 7.08 10.50 5.80
CA GLU A 120 7.71 9.49 4.92
C GLU A 120 7.38 8.05 5.32
N PRO A 121 7.32 7.67 6.62
CA PRO A 121 6.84 6.36 7.05
C PRO A 121 5.43 6.01 6.55
N ALA A 122 4.48 6.93 6.62
CA ALA A 122 3.13 6.70 6.12
C ALA A 122 3.08 6.59 4.61
N ARG A 123 3.89 7.36 3.89
CA ARG A 123 4.03 7.28 2.43
C ARG A 123 4.63 5.96 1.99
N HIS A 124 5.62 5.45 2.73
CA HIS A 124 6.16 4.12 2.44
C HIS A 124 5.11 3.02 2.66
N LYS A 125 4.30 3.10 3.71
CA LYS A 125 3.18 2.17 3.90
C LYS A 125 2.14 2.25 2.79
N LEU A 126 1.95 3.42 2.21
CA LEU A 126 1.10 3.60 1.03
C LEU A 126 1.71 2.89 -0.20
N LEU A 127 3.04 2.95 -0.37
CA LEU A 127 3.77 2.19 -1.39
C LEU A 127 3.55 0.68 -1.22
N ASP A 128 3.70 0.16 0.01
CA ASP A 128 3.48 -1.26 0.32
C ASP A 128 2.06 -1.69 -0.10
N VAL A 129 1.04 -0.91 0.27
CA VAL A 129 -0.36 -1.22 -0.08
C VAL A 129 -0.57 -1.21 -1.59
N ILE A 130 -0.03 -0.23 -2.32
CA ILE A 130 -0.12 -0.19 -3.80
C ILE A 130 0.51 -1.44 -4.40
N GLY A 131 1.70 -1.83 -3.94
CA GLY A 131 2.40 -3.03 -4.41
C GLY A 131 1.60 -4.31 -4.16
N ASP A 132 1.06 -4.47 -2.95
CA ASP A 132 0.25 -5.64 -2.59
C ASP A 132 -1.07 -5.69 -3.39
N LEU A 133 -1.72 -4.56 -3.62
CA LEU A 133 -2.95 -4.47 -4.41
C LEU A 133 -2.72 -4.72 -5.90
N ALA A 134 -1.51 -4.46 -6.42
CA ALA A 134 -1.16 -4.77 -7.81
C ALA A 134 -1.28 -6.26 -8.14
N LEU A 135 -1.23 -7.15 -7.13
CA LEU A 135 -1.46 -8.59 -7.27
C LEU A 135 -2.89 -8.95 -7.72
N ILE A 136 -3.83 -8.01 -7.61
CA ILE A 136 -5.18 -8.18 -8.14
C ILE A 136 -5.14 -8.32 -9.67
N GLY A 137 -4.24 -7.58 -10.35
CA GLY A 137 -4.05 -7.62 -11.80
C GLY A 137 -5.15 -6.88 -12.58
N MET A 138 -5.96 -6.08 -11.92
CA MET A 138 -7.05 -5.28 -12.52
C MET A 138 -7.07 -3.88 -11.92
N PRO A 139 -7.46 -2.85 -12.70
CA PRO A 139 -7.63 -1.50 -12.17
C PRO A 139 -8.74 -1.46 -11.11
N ILE A 140 -8.51 -0.66 -10.08
CA ILE A 140 -9.45 -0.47 -8.98
C ILE A 140 -10.03 0.94 -9.06
N LYS A 141 -11.35 1.05 -9.01
CA LYS A 141 -12.07 2.31 -8.80
C LYS A 141 -12.67 2.28 -7.41
N GLY A 142 -12.26 3.20 -6.56
CA GLY A 142 -12.73 3.26 -5.18
C GLY A 142 -11.72 3.94 -4.28
N HIS A 143 -12.14 4.27 -3.08
CA HIS A 143 -11.29 4.80 -2.02
C HIS A 143 -10.98 3.68 -1.02
N ILE A 144 -9.72 3.34 -0.91
CA ILE A 144 -9.20 2.38 0.06
C ILE A 144 -8.62 3.18 1.22
N ILE A 145 -9.11 2.92 2.42
CA ILE A 145 -8.66 3.55 3.66
C ILE A 145 -8.05 2.46 4.52
N THR A 146 -6.81 2.66 4.95
CA THR A 146 -6.10 1.67 5.76
C THR A 146 -5.61 2.28 7.06
N LYS A 147 -5.71 1.50 8.13
CA LYS A 147 -5.07 1.78 9.42
C LYS A 147 -4.09 0.68 9.74
N LYS A 148 -2.84 1.04 10.06
CA LYS A 148 -1.74 0.10 10.34
C LYS A 148 -1.59 -1.00 9.26
N PRO A 149 -1.50 -0.67 7.96
CA PRO A 149 -1.41 -1.69 6.93
C PRO A 149 -0.15 -2.55 7.07
N GLY A 150 -0.28 -3.82 6.67
CA GLY A 150 0.81 -4.78 6.61
C GLY A 150 0.56 -5.81 5.52
N HIS A 151 1.62 -6.40 4.96
CA HIS A 151 1.54 -7.30 3.80
C HIS A 151 0.53 -8.44 3.96
N LYS A 152 0.44 -9.06 5.16
CA LYS A 152 -0.52 -10.13 5.43
C LYS A 152 -1.97 -9.66 5.25
N LEU A 153 -2.31 -8.51 5.84
CA LEU A 153 -3.66 -7.96 5.75
C LEU A 153 -3.94 -7.43 4.34
N ASN A 154 -2.98 -6.72 3.74
CA ASN A 154 -3.11 -6.16 2.39
C ASN A 154 -3.37 -7.25 1.35
N THR A 155 -2.59 -8.34 1.39
CA THR A 155 -2.74 -9.47 0.44
C THR A 155 -4.03 -10.24 0.67
N SER A 156 -4.46 -10.43 1.92
CA SER A 156 -5.76 -11.03 2.23
C SER A 156 -6.92 -10.18 1.70
N PHE A 157 -6.84 -8.87 1.87
CA PHE A 157 -7.82 -7.93 1.33
C PHE A 157 -7.81 -7.95 -0.21
N ALA A 158 -6.63 -7.98 -0.85
CA ALA A 158 -6.51 -8.08 -2.30
C ALA A 158 -7.21 -9.35 -2.85
N GLN A 159 -7.11 -10.49 -2.15
CA GLN A 159 -7.78 -11.73 -2.53
C GLN A 159 -9.31 -11.59 -2.45
N ILE A 160 -9.83 -10.99 -1.35
CA ILE A 160 -11.27 -10.75 -1.17
C ILE A 160 -11.79 -9.82 -2.26
N LEU A 161 -11.09 -8.71 -2.50
CA LEU A 161 -11.49 -7.73 -3.51
C LEU A 161 -11.48 -8.35 -4.92
N LYS A 162 -10.43 -9.09 -5.27
CA LYS A 162 -10.32 -9.80 -6.55
C LYS A 162 -11.48 -10.78 -6.77
N LYS A 163 -11.87 -11.52 -5.72
CA LYS A 163 -13.03 -12.41 -5.78
C LYS A 163 -14.33 -11.64 -6.01
N ALA A 164 -14.56 -10.58 -5.25
CA ALA A 164 -15.75 -9.74 -5.39
C ALA A 164 -15.86 -9.12 -6.79
N MET A 165 -14.76 -8.64 -7.36
CA MET A 165 -14.72 -8.08 -8.71
C MET A 165 -15.09 -9.14 -9.77
N LYS A 166 -14.52 -10.35 -9.66
CA LYS A 166 -14.84 -11.47 -10.57
C LYS A 166 -16.29 -11.93 -10.46
N ASP A 167 -16.85 -11.93 -9.26
CA ASP A 167 -18.25 -12.31 -9.05
C ASP A 167 -19.19 -11.24 -9.62
N GLN A 168 -18.80 -9.98 -9.57
CA GLN A 168 -19.55 -8.88 -10.19
C GLN A 168 -19.54 -8.95 -11.73
N GLU A 169 -18.45 -9.40 -12.34
CA GLU A 169 -18.38 -9.61 -13.80
C GLU A 169 -19.32 -10.72 -14.29
N LYS A 170 -19.66 -11.69 -13.43
CA LYS A 170 -20.58 -12.79 -13.75
C LYS A 170 -22.06 -12.41 -13.63
N LEU A 171 -22.37 -11.28 -12.97
CA LEU A 171 -23.75 -10.82 -12.88
C LEU A 171 -24.22 -10.40 -14.26
N PRO A 172 -25.48 -10.76 -14.64
CA PRO A 172 -26.05 -10.26 -15.88
C PRO A 172 -25.98 -8.74 -15.90
N LYS A 173 -25.49 -8.20 -17.00
CA LYS A 173 -25.47 -6.74 -17.18
C LYS A 173 -26.90 -6.24 -17.10
N GLN A 174 -27.20 -5.37 -16.16
CA GLN A 174 -28.48 -4.70 -16.13
C GLN A 174 -28.56 -3.75 -17.31
N PHE A 175 -29.45 -4.04 -18.26
CA PHE A 175 -29.74 -3.15 -19.36
C PHE A 175 -30.57 -1.97 -18.86
N ASP A 176 -30.14 -0.78 -19.16
CA ASP A 176 -30.91 0.43 -18.90
C ASP A 176 -31.99 0.57 -19.98
N LEU A 177 -33.17 0.08 -19.67
CA LEU A 177 -34.33 0.10 -20.57
C LEU A 177 -34.79 1.53 -20.91
N THR A 178 -34.27 2.56 -20.24
CA THR A 178 -34.57 3.97 -20.56
C THR A 178 -33.70 4.52 -21.68
N LYS A 179 -32.58 3.85 -21.97
CA LYS A 179 -31.70 4.23 -23.06
C LYS A 179 -32.18 3.63 -24.37
N LYS A 180 -32.21 4.46 -25.40
CA LYS A 180 -32.47 3.99 -26.76
C LYS A 180 -31.40 2.97 -27.17
N PRO A 181 -31.74 1.81 -27.73
CA PRO A 181 -30.78 0.85 -28.25
C PRO A 181 -29.91 1.49 -29.33
N ILE A 182 -28.65 1.08 -29.44
CA ILE A 182 -27.73 1.56 -30.49
C ILE A 182 -28.22 1.09 -31.84
N TYR A 183 -28.73 -0.15 -31.92
CA TYR A 183 -29.37 -0.73 -33.09
C TYR A 183 -30.69 -1.36 -32.67
N ASP A 184 -31.75 -1.12 -33.43
CA ASP A 184 -33.02 -1.84 -33.23
C ASP A 184 -32.97 -3.21 -33.94
N ILE A 185 -33.98 -4.04 -33.68
CA ILE A 185 -34.05 -5.40 -34.24
C ILE A 185 -34.04 -5.38 -35.77
N ILE A 186 -34.67 -4.38 -36.39
CA ILE A 186 -34.76 -4.23 -37.86
C ILE A 186 -33.41 -3.87 -38.48
N GLU A 187 -32.65 -3.04 -37.78
CA GLU A 187 -31.28 -2.67 -38.19
C GLU A 187 -30.35 -3.87 -38.07
N ILE A 188 -30.46 -4.66 -36.99
CA ILE A 188 -29.67 -5.89 -36.78
C ILE A 188 -30.04 -6.92 -37.87
N GLU A 189 -31.30 -7.11 -38.21
CA GLU A 189 -31.72 -8.01 -39.26
C GLU A 189 -31.19 -7.63 -40.68
N LYS A 190 -30.89 -6.36 -40.91
CA LYS A 190 -30.22 -5.91 -42.12
C LYS A 190 -28.75 -6.26 -42.16
N MET A 191 -28.12 -6.35 -40.99
CA MET A 191 -26.68 -6.65 -40.85
C MET A 191 -26.38 -8.15 -40.80
N LEU A 192 -27.32 -8.95 -40.25
CA LEU A 192 -27.13 -10.39 -40.03
C LEU A 192 -28.13 -11.20 -40.89
N PRO A 193 -27.70 -12.32 -41.50
CA PRO A 193 -28.60 -13.18 -42.31
C PRO A 193 -29.53 -14.03 -41.42
N HIS A 194 -29.34 -14.02 -40.10
CA HIS A 194 -30.08 -14.85 -39.16
C HIS A 194 -31.52 -14.29 -38.98
N ARG A 195 -32.48 -15.20 -38.86
CA ARG A 195 -33.91 -14.93 -38.58
C ARG A 195 -34.38 -15.91 -37.53
N TYR A 196 -35.55 -15.59 -36.95
CA TYR A 196 -36.17 -16.52 -36.01
C TYR A 196 -36.23 -17.96 -36.58
N PRO A 197 -35.90 -19.03 -35.83
CA PRO A 197 -35.53 -19.03 -34.40
C PRO A 197 -34.03 -18.87 -34.11
N PHE A 198 -33.19 -18.56 -35.07
CA PHE A 198 -31.72 -18.53 -34.96
C PHE A 198 -31.14 -17.13 -34.71
N LEU A 199 -31.97 -16.11 -34.67
CA LEU A 199 -31.56 -14.77 -34.25
C LEU A 199 -31.50 -14.74 -32.73
N LEU A 200 -30.30 -15.08 -32.17
CA LEU A 200 -30.05 -15.10 -30.75
C LEU A 200 -29.57 -13.71 -30.31
N ILE A 201 -30.51 -12.83 -30.03
CA ILE A 201 -30.27 -11.48 -29.53
C ILE A 201 -31.14 -11.34 -28.28
N ASP A 202 -30.50 -11.13 -27.15
CA ASP A 202 -31.14 -10.81 -25.88
C ASP A 202 -31.14 -9.30 -25.65
#